data_bc4d5ed117e4217e4901b8a5efa83340
#
_entry.id   bc4d5ed117e4217e4901b8a5efa83340
#
_cell.length_a   1.000
_cell.length_b   1.000
_cell.length_c   1.000
_cell.angle_alpha   90.00
_cell.angle_beta   90.00
_cell.angle_gamma   90.00
#
_symmetry.space_group_name_H-M   'P 1'
#
loop_
_entity.id
_entity.type
_entity.pdbx_description
1 polymer ?
#
loop_
_entity_poly.entity_id
_entity_poly.type
_entity_poly.pdbx_seq_one_letter_code
_entity_poly.pdbx_strand_id
1 'polypeptide(L)'
;MKYADQHRGFVQMYDLKNERNFLCGKQEKCEKCGIKIYGAPLYPMYYSSEPYDATSYAGIVMLHKMEELAGMPMPQQIYEGMGTGLWERERTTLVKKECHKYDEEWRMITACQAKSPIMMKWIPSAIILGLRMDAAEEDLVVSMAKETGIREIYKFYINSKNQLAAFAVYTS
;
A
#
# COMPACT_ATOMS: atom_id res chain seq x y z
N MET A 1 -18.53 6.83 4.05
CA MET A 1 -17.21 6.20 4.23
C MET A 1 -17.22 4.85 3.52
N LYS A 2 -16.30 4.62 2.57
CA LYS A 2 -16.30 3.42 1.72
C LYS A 2 -15.38 2.30 2.25
N TYR A 3 -14.54 2.60 3.23
CA TYR A 3 -13.54 1.67 3.75
C TYR A 3 -14.04 0.91 4.98
N ALA A 4 -13.46 -0.25 5.22
CA ALA A 4 -13.79 -1.16 6.31
C ALA A 4 -15.27 -1.52 6.37
N ASP A 5 -15.87 -1.76 5.21
CA ASP A 5 -17.28 -2.19 5.05
C ASP A 5 -18.25 -1.34 5.91
N GLN A 6 -18.23 -0.02 5.71
CA GLN A 6 -19.11 0.92 6.43
C GLN A 6 -18.98 0.82 7.97
N HIS A 7 -17.76 0.69 8.47
CA HIS A 7 -17.42 0.49 9.88
C HIS A 7 -17.75 -0.91 10.46
N ARG A 8 -17.93 -1.93 9.63
CA ARG A 8 -18.04 -3.31 10.10
C ARG A 8 -16.69 -4.01 10.22
N GLY A 9 -15.70 -3.61 9.42
CA GLY A 9 -14.33 -4.14 9.46
C GLY A 9 -13.45 -3.46 10.51
N PHE A 10 -12.15 -3.62 10.38
CA PHE A 10 -11.15 -3.02 11.26
C PHE A 10 -10.04 -2.31 10.48
N VAL A 11 -9.28 -1.46 11.17
CA VAL A 11 -8.11 -0.75 10.65
C VAL A 11 -6.87 -1.28 11.33
N GLN A 12 -5.83 -1.58 10.57
CA GLN A 12 -4.50 -1.90 11.06
C GLN A 12 -3.65 -0.63 11.07
N MET A 13 -3.04 -0.33 12.20
CA MET A 13 -2.11 0.80 12.35
C MET A 13 -0.68 0.29 12.39
N TYR A 14 0.21 0.99 11.67
CA TYR A 14 1.64 0.69 11.64
C TYR A 14 2.43 1.92 12.07
N ASP A 15 3.35 1.75 13.02
CA ASP A 15 4.27 2.83 13.42
C ASP A 15 5.50 2.85 12.50
N LEU A 16 5.39 3.60 11.41
CA LEU A 16 6.45 3.72 10.41
C LEU A 16 7.69 4.47 10.93
N LYS A 17 7.60 5.20 12.04
CA LYS A 17 8.75 5.91 12.62
C LYS A 17 9.71 4.97 13.33
N ASN A 18 9.17 3.96 13.99
CA ASN A 18 9.96 2.95 14.71
C ASN A 18 10.35 1.78 13.82
N GLU A 19 9.61 1.53 12.76
CA GLU A 19 9.88 0.49 11.77
C GLU A 19 10.89 0.95 10.70
N ARG A 20 12.04 1.49 11.12
CA ARG A 20 13.13 1.88 10.19
C ARG A 20 13.58 0.76 9.26
N ASN A 21 13.40 -0.49 9.68
CA ASN A 21 13.71 -1.67 8.88
C ASN A 21 12.75 -1.84 7.67
N PHE A 22 11.61 -1.22 7.72
CA PHE A 22 10.61 -1.19 6.66
C PHE A 22 11.08 -0.38 5.45
N LEU A 23 11.74 0.74 5.72
CA LEU A 23 12.29 1.66 4.74
C LEU A 23 13.81 1.46 4.64
N CYS A 24 14.29 0.21 4.66
CA CYS A 24 15.72 -0.05 4.82
C CYS A 24 16.59 0.51 3.69
N GLY A 25 15.98 0.95 2.58
CA GLY A 25 16.69 1.58 1.46
C GLY A 25 17.82 0.75 0.86
N LYS A 26 18.00 -0.52 1.30
CA LYS A 26 19.04 -1.40 0.77
C LYS A 26 18.72 -1.75 -0.66
N GLN A 27 19.68 -1.53 -1.55
CA GLN A 27 19.58 -1.89 -2.96
C GLN A 27 19.56 -3.41 -3.18
N GLU A 28 20.02 -4.18 -2.20
CA GLU A 28 20.03 -5.64 -2.23
C GLU A 28 18.81 -6.20 -1.47
N LYS A 29 18.49 -7.47 -1.75
CA LYS A 29 17.43 -8.18 -1.04
C LYS A 29 17.68 -8.11 0.46
N CYS A 30 16.83 -7.41 1.18
CA CYS A 30 16.94 -7.32 2.62
C CYS A 30 16.48 -8.64 3.25
N GLU A 31 17.34 -9.30 4.02
CA GLU A 31 17.00 -10.55 4.70
C GLU A 31 15.86 -10.37 5.71
N LYS A 32 15.72 -9.16 6.29
CA LYS A 32 14.68 -8.85 7.28
C LYS A 32 13.31 -8.63 6.66
N CYS A 33 13.21 -7.90 5.55
CA CYS A 33 11.93 -7.61 4.89
C CYS A 33 11.68 -8.46 3.64
N GLY A 34 12.68 -9.16 3.13
CA GLY A 34 12.58 -10.00 1.93
C GLY A 34 12.37 -9.22 0.62
N ILE A 35 12.32 -7.90 0.68
CA ILE A 35 11.98 -7.03 -0.43
C ILE A 35 13.23 -6.30 -0.94
N LYS A 36 13.40 -6.27 -2.25
CA LYS A 36 14.39 -5.44 -2.91
C LYS A 36 13.77 -4.07 -3.16
N ILE A 37 14.25 -3.06 -2.46
CA ILE A 37 13.72 -1.69 -2.51
C ILE A 37 14.78 -0.76 -3.09
N TYR A 38 14.39 0.01 -4.10
CA TYR A 38 15.21 1.08 -4.68
C TYR A 38 14.69 2.43 -4.17
N GLY A 39 15.50 3.14 -3.38
CA GLY A 39 15.17 4.46 -2.87
C GLY A 39 14.15 4.46 -1.72
N ALA A 40 13.45 5.57 -1.54
CA ALA A 40 12.35 5.67 -0.58
C ALA A 40 11.13 4.91 -1.10
N PRO A 41 10.66 3.87 -0.44
CA PRO A 41 9.67 2.97 -1.00
C PRO A 41 8.23 3.46 -0.82
N LEU A 42 8.02 4.51 -0.04
CA LEU A 42 6.71 5.02 0.32
C LEU A 42 6.50 6.40 -0.29
N TYR A 43 5.52 6.53 -1.16
CA TYR A 43 5.19 7.73 -1.92
C TYR A 43 3.77 8.19 -1.63
N PRO A 44 3.54 9.51 -1.47
CA PRO A 44 2.19 10.06 -1.43
C PRO A 44 1.53 9.93 -2.80
N MET A 45 0.23 9.70 -2.83
CA MET A 45 -0.54 9.76 -4.05
C MET A 45 -0.67 11.19 -4.56
N TYR A 46 -0.53 11.36 -5.86
CA TYR A 46 -0.87 12.60 -6.55
C TYR A 46 -2.32 12.53 -7.02
N TYR A 47 -3.13 13.47 -6.56
CA TYR A 47 -4.54 13.56 -6.92
C TYR A 47 -4.74 14.60 -8.02
N SER A 48 -5.37 14.21 -9.13
CA SER A 48 -5.57 15.06 -10.30
C SER A 48 -7.00 14.95 -10.82
N SER A 49 -7.54 16.07 -11.28
CA SER A 49 -8.78 16.11 -12.08
C SER A 49 -8.57 15.52 -13.47
N GLU A 50 -7.34 15.69 -14.00
CA GLU A 50 -6.99 15.19 -15.32
C GLU A 50 -6.47 13.74 -15.24
N PRO A 51 -6.88 12.87 -16.16
CA PRO A 51 -6.29 11.55 -16.30
C PRO A 51 -4.80 11.64 -16.61
N TYR A 52 -4.02 10.74 -16.03
CA TYR A 52 -2.61 10.59 -16.41
C TYR A 52 -2.53 9.89 -17.78
N ASP A 53 -1.84 10.49 -18.74
CA ASP A 53 -1.57 9.87 -20.04
C ASP A 53 -0.44 8.84 -19.88
N ALA A 54 -0.81 7.58 -19.89
CA ALA A 54 0.10 6.44 -19.77
C ALA A 54 0.47 5.83 -21.12
N THR A 55 0.18 6.49 -22.24
CA THR A 55 0.35 5.92 -23.59
C THR A 55 1.79 5.52 -23.85
N SER A 56 2.76 6.39 -23.53
CA SER A 56 4.18 6.09 -23.68
C SER A 56 4.62 4.88 -22.85
N TYR A 57 4.17 4.81 -21.60
CA TYR A 57 4.47 3.68 -20.73
C TYR A 57 3.85 2.37 -21.23
N ALA A 58 2.59 2.40 -21.67
CA ALA A 58 1.93 1.24 -22.27
C ALA A 58 2.67 0.74 -23.51
N GLY A 59 3.16 1.66 -24.35
CA GLY A 59 3.98 1.33 -25.52
C GLY A 59 5.26 0.59 -25.15
N ILE A 60 5.98 1.06 -24.11
CA ILE A 60 7.20 0.42 -23.63
C ILE A 60 6.91 -0.99 -23.08
N VAL A 61 5.86 -1.14 -22.27
CA VAL A 61 5.47 -2.45 -21.75
C VAL A 61 5.13 -3.43 -22.87
N MET A 62 4.43 -2.94 -23.91
CA MET A 62 4.10 -3.74 -25.08
C MET A 62 5.36 -4.17 -25.85
N LEU A 63 6.32 -3.26 -26.06
CA LEU A 63 7.60 -3.59 -26.73
C LEU A 63 8.38 -4.65 -25.94
N HIS A 64 8.54 -4.50 -24.64
CA HIS A 64 9.20 -5.52 -23.81
C HIS A 64 8.49 -6.89 -23.91
N LYS A 65 7.16 -6.89 -23.98
CA LYS A 65 6.43 -8.14 -24.18
C LYS A 65 6.68 -8.76 -25.55
N MET A 66 6.81 -7.93 -26.60
CA MET A 66 7.16 -8.40 -27.93
C MET A 66 8.59 -8.96 -27.97
N GLU A 67 9.57 -8.33 -27.33
CA GLU A 67 10.93 -8.86 -27.17
C GLU A 67 10.93 -10.25 -26.51
N GLU A 68 10.18 -10.37 -25.41
CA GLU A 68 10.04 -11.65 -24.70
C GLU A 68 9.47 -12.76 -25.61
N LEU A 69 8.45 -12.43 -26.39
CA LEU A 69 7.80 -13.38 -27.30
C LEU A 69 8.66 -13.72 -28.51
N ALA A 70 9.39 -12.74 -29.06
CA ALA A 70 10.26 -12.93 -30.21
C ALA A 70 11.60 -13.57 -29.86
N GLY A 71 11.99 -13.58 -28.58
CA GLY A 71 13.29 -14.06 -28.14
C GLY A 71 14.48 -13.21 -28.61
N MET A 72 14.22 -11.96 -29.02
CA MET A 72 15.25 -11.04 -29.51
C MET A 72 14.95 -9.61 -29.07
N PRO A 73 15.97 -8.79 -28.75
CA PRO A 73 15.79 -7.40 -28.38
C PRO A 73 15.29 -6.56 -29.56
N MET A 74 14.43 -5.60 -29.28
CA MET A 74 14.02 -4.58 -30.26
C MET A 74 15.15 -3.56 -30.48
N PRO A 75 15.25 -2.97 -31.68
CA PRO A 75 16.20 -1.90 -31.93
C PRO A 75 16.02 -0.71 -31.00
N GLN A 76 17.12 -0.18 -30.45
CA GLN A 76 17.11 0.90 -29.47
C GLN A 76 16.41 2.16 -30.00
N GLN A 77 16.45 2.43 -31.28
CA GLN A 77 15.81 3.56 -31.95
C GLN A 77 14.29 3.59 -31.72
N ILE A 78 13.67 2.43 -31.50
CA ILE A 78 12.22 2.33 -31.22
C ILE A 78 11.91 2.90 -29.83
N TYR A 79 12.80 2.69 -28.85
CA TYR A 79 12.64 3.22 -27.49
C TYR A 79 12.92 4.73 -27.41
N GLU A 80 13.86 5.25 -28.20
CA GLU A 80 14.26 6.66 -28.18
C GLU A 80 13.12 7.62 -28.54
N GLY A 81 12.16 7.18 -29.34
CA GLY A 81 10.96 7.96 -29.70
C GLY A 81 9.84 7.96 -28.64
N MET A 82 9.93 7.16 -27.62
CA MET A 82 8.82 6.95 -26.66
C MET A 82 8.86 7.81 -25.40
N GLY A 83 9.80 8.75 -25.29
CA GLY A 83 9.83 9.70 -24.16
C GLY A 83 9.91 9.02 -22.79
N THR A 84 10.84 8.07 -22.64
CA THR A 84 11.02 7.27 -21.43
C THR A 84 11.55 8.10 -20.26
N GLY A 85 10.68 8.78 -19.55
CA GLY A 85 11.04 9.32 -18.23
C GLY A 85 11.32 8.18 -17.26
N LEU A 86 12.44 8.25 -16.52
CA LEU A 86 12.86 7.27 -15.51
C LEU A 86 11.77 6.89 -14.49
N TRP A 87 10.70 7.68 -14.40
CA TRP A 87 9.63 7.60 -13.39
C TRP A 87 8.24 7.33 -13.98
N GLU A 88 8.12 6.94 -15.25
CA GLU A 88 6.81 6.75 -15.89
C GLU A 88 5.99 5.63 -15.21
N ARG A 89 6.66 4.56 -14.83
CA ARG A 89 6.02 3.46 -14.10
C ARG A 89 5.50 3.89 -12.74
N GLU A 90 6.30 4.65 -12.00
CA GLU A 90 5.94 5.19 -10.69
C GLU A 90 4.81 6.21 -10.84
N ARG A 91 4.86 7.08 -11.83
CA ARG A 91 3.80 8.04 -12.13
C ARG A 91 2.46 7.37 -12.41
N THR A 92 2.44 6.33 -13.26
CA THR A 92 1.18 5.60 -13.56
C THR A 92 0.55 4.99 -12.33
N THR A 93 1.36 4.56 -11.35
CA THR A 93 0.88 3.93 -10.11
C THR A 93 0.52 4.92 -9.02
N LEU A 94 1.01 6.16 -9.09
CA LEU A 94 0.86 7.18 -8.05
C LEU A 94 -0.21 8.24 -8.36
N VAL A 95 -0.79 8.25 -9.56
CA VAL A 95 -1.87 9.19 -9.90
C VAL A 95 -3.23 8.59 -9.58
N LYS A 96 -4.09 9.36 -8.95
CA LYS A 96 -5.47 9.00 -8.60
C LYS A 96 -6.41 10.15 -8.88
N LYS A 97 -7.67 9.88 -9.20
CA LYS A 97 -8.68 10.92 -9.42
C LYS A 97 -8.88 11.76 -8.16
N GLU A 98 -9.04 13.07 -8.32
CA GLU A 98 -9.20 14.03 -7.23
C GLU A 98 -10.36 13.72 -6.28
N CYS A 99 -11.44 13.09 -6.78
CA CYS A 99 -12.56 12.65 -5.95
C CYS A 99 -12.17 11.64 -4.85
N HIS A 100 -10.95 11.11 -4.87
CA HIS A 100 -10.38 10.23 -3.86
C HIS A 100 -9.37 10.91 -2.94
N LYS A 101 -9.21 12.24 -3.03
CA LYS A 101 -8.23 13.01 -2.25
C LYS A 101 -8.38 12.85 -0.73
N TYR A 102 -9.60 12.57 -0.27
CA TYR A 102 -9.88 12.31 1.15
C TYR A 102 -9.24 11.03 1.67
N ASP A 103 -8.73 10.15 0.79
CA ASP A 103 -8.05 8.90 1.19
C ASP A 103 -6.66 9.18 1.78
N GLU A 104 -6.03 10.32 1.43
CA GLU A 104 -4.66 10.69 1.83
C GLU A 104 -3.68 9.50 1.70
N GLU A 105 -3.85 8.74 0.60
CA GLU A 105 -3.20 7.45 0.40
C GLU A 105 -1.71 7.60 0.16
N TRP A 106 -0.94 6.69 0.75
CA TRP A 106 0.48 6.49 0.45
C TRP A 106 0.67 5.09 -0.12
N ARG A 107 1.53 4.97 -1.12
CA ARG A 107 1.82 3.68 -1.76
C ARG A 107 3.28 3.31 -1.64
N MET A 108 3.49 2.02 -1.37
CA MET A 108 4.80 1.41 -1.52
C MET A 108 4.90 0.83 -2.92
N ILE A 109 5.97 1.22 -3.63
CA ILE A 109 6.29 0.68 -4.95
C ILE A 109 7.50 -0.22 -4.80
N THR A 110 7.35 -1.48 -5.16
CA THR A 110 8.44 -2.45 -5.17
C THR A 110 8.80 -2.82 -6.61
N ALA A 111 10.10 -2.87 -6.89
CA ALA A 111 10.61 -3.24 -8.22
C ALA A 111 10.76 -4.77 -8.37
N CYS A 112 9.84 -5.57 -7.81
CA CYS A 112 9.93 -7.01 -7.94
C CYS A 112 8.90 -7.56 -8.92
N GLN A 113 9.35 -8.43 -9.81
CA GLN A 113 8.48 -9.28 -10.63
C GLN A 113 8.07 -10.49 -9.78
N ALA A 114 7.23 -10.27 -8.79
CA ALA A 114 6.77 -11.37 -7.96
C ALA A 114 5.75 -12.22 -8.73
N LYS A 115 6.06 -13.50 -8.92
CA LYS A 115 5.09 -14.51 -9.43
C LYS A 115 4.03 -14.87 -8.38
N SER A 116 4.24 -14.48 -7.14
CA SER A 116 3.34 -14.70 -5.99
C SER A 116 3.21 -13.43 -5.15
N PRO A 117 2.15 -13.27 -4.36
CA PRO A 117 2.01 -12.16 -3.44
C PRO A 117 3.22 -12.05 -2.51
N ILE A 118 3.72 -10.83 -2.33
CA ILE A 118 4.78 -10.56 -1.37
C ILE A 118 4.15 -10.50 0.01
N MET A 119 4.47 -11.49 0.83
CA MET A 119 4.02 -11.52 2.22
C MET A 119 4.96 -10.67 3.08
N MET A 120 4.43 -9.61 3.65
CA MET A 120 5.19 -8.74 4.55
C MET A 120 4.96 -9.21 5.99
N LYS A 121 6.07 -9.47 6.70
CA LYS A 121 6.05 -9.90 8.10
C LYS A 121 5.99 -8.68 9.04
N TRP A 122 4.96 -7.87 8.90
CA TRP A 122 4.77 -6.73 9.78
C TRP A 122 3.64 -6.99 10.74
N ILE A 123 3.92 -6.74 11.99
CA ILE A 123 2.90 -6.79 13.04
C ILE A 123 2.39 -5.35 13.18
N PRO A 124 1.10 -5.10 13.03
CA PRO A 124 0.51 -3.80 13.33
C PRO A 124 0.84 -3.36 14.76
N SER A 125 1.09 -2.09 14.97
CA SER A 125 1.27 -1.52 16.30
C SER A 125 -0.05 -1.50 17.07
N ALA A 126 -1.15 -1.29 16.35
CA ALA A 126 -2.50 -1.30 16.93
C ALA A 126 -3.54 -1.76 15.91
N ILE A 127 -4.71 -2.15 16.42
CA ILE A 127 -5.93 -2.38 15.63
C ILE A 127 -7.04 -1.46 16.16
N ILE A 128 -7.85 -0.92 15.25
CA ILE A 128 -9.06 -0.18 15.60
C ILE A 128 -10.26 -0.92 15.01
N LEU A 129 -11.11 -1.44 15.86
CA LEU A 129 -12.35 -2.14 15.50
C LEU A 129 -13.40 -1.14 15.03
N GLY A 130 -14.16 -1.51 14.03
CA GLY A 130 -15.21 -0.67 13.48
C GLY A 130 -16.40 -0.50 14.43
N LEU A 131 -17.07 0.64 14.34
CA LEU A 131 -18.24 0.98 15.15
C LEU A 131 -19.37 -0.05 15.06
N ARG A 132 -19.54 -0.69 13.89
CA ARG A 132 -20.63 -1.61 13.56
C ARG A 132 -20.17 -3.06 13.41
N MET A 133 -18.98 -3.37 13.91
CA MET A 133 -18.49 -4.74 13.88
C MET A 133 -19.38 -5.63 14.76
N ASP A 134 -19.71 -6.81 14.26
CA ASP A 134 -20.45 -7.81 15.01
C ASP A 134 -19.64 -8.31 16.20
N ALA A 135 -20.29 -8.61 17.32
CA ALA A 135 -19.61 -9.01 18.56
C ALA A 135 -18.77 -10.30 18.37
N ALA A 136 -19.25 -11.26 17.60
CA ALA A 136 -18.50 -12.49 17.34
C ALA A 136 -17.27 -12.25 16.46
N GLU A 137 -17.37 -11.37 15.46
CA GLU A 137 -16.24 -10.95 14.65
C GLU A 137 -15.23 -10.13 15.48
N GLU A 138 -15.72 -9.28 16.38
CA GLU A 138 -14.90 -8.52 17.30
C GLU A 138 -14.05 -9.43 18.20
N ASP A 139 -14.67 -10.42 18.85
CA ASP A 139 -14.00 -11.38 19.71
C ASP A 139 -12.93 -12.17 18.92
N LEU A 140 -13.24 -12.57 17.69
CA LEU A 140 -12.31 -13.27 16.81
C LEU A 140 -11.10 -12.38 16.48
N VAL A 141 -11.32 -11.13 16.04
CA VAL A 141 -10.23 -10.20 15.70
C VAL A 141 -9.37 -9.88 16.91
N VAL A 142 -9.98 -9.68 18.10
CA VAL A 142 -9.27 -9.45 19.36
C VAL A 142 -8.41 -10.64 19.75
N SER A 143 -8.92 -11.86 19.62
CA SER A 143 -8.16 -13.09 19.90
C SER A 143 -6.96 -13.22 18.97
N MET A 144 -7.18 -13.10 17.67
CA MET A 144 -6.11 -13.18 16.65
C MET A 144 -5.06 -12.08 16.85
N ALA A 145 -5.47 -10.87 17.19
CA ALA A 145 -4.57 -9.76 17.45
C ALA A 145 -3.65 -10.04 18.65
N LYS A 146 -4.19 -10.55 19.74
CA LYS A 146 -3.42 -10.96 20.93
C LYS A 146 -2.42 -12.08 20.61
N GLU A 147 -2.85 -13.10 19.88
CA GLU A 147 -2.00 -14.22 19.46
C GLU A 147 -0.83 -13.77 18.57
N THR A 148 -1.04 -12.75 17.74
CA THR A 148 0.00 -12.17 16.88
C THR A 148 0.88 -11.15 17.59
N GLY A 149 0.65 -10.86 18.85
CA GLY A 149 1.46 -9.95 19.67
C GLY A 149 1.13 -8.46 19.48
N ILE A 150 -0.06 -8.14 18.99
CA ILE A 150 -0.54 -6.76 18.90
C ILE A 150 -0.90 -6.27 20.30
N ARG A 151 -0.30 -5.13 20.68
CA ARG A 151 -0.37 -4.64 22.08
C ARG A 151 -1.53 -3.72 22.35
N GLU A 152 -2.07 -3.08 21.33
CA GLU A 152 -3.09 -2.06 21.46
C GLU A 152 -4.29 -2.37 20.56
N ILE A 153 -5.47 -2.49 21.15
CA ILE A 153 -6.72 -2.70 20.42
C ILE A 153 -7.71 -1.66 20.89
N TYR A 154 -8.24 -0.90 19.95
CA TYR A 154 -9.23 0.15 20.17
C TYR A 154 -10.53 -0.20 19.48
N LYS A 155 -11.62 0.45 19.88
CA LYS A 155 -12.91 0.38 19.21
C LYS A 155 -13.44 1.79 18.95
N PHE A 156 -13.97 2.01 17.74
CA PHE A 156 -14.66 3.25 17.44
C PHE A 156 -16.04 3.31 18.10
N TYR A 157 -16.39 4.52 18.53
CA TYR A 157 -17.72 4.87 19.04
C TYR A 157 -18.09 6.30 18.68
N ILE A 158 -19.37 6.66 18.81
CA ILE A 158 -19.84 8.04 18.67
C ILE A 158 -19.92 8.65 20.06
N ASN A 159 -19.17 9.72 20.28
CA ASN A 159 -19.16 10.44 21.55
C ASN A 159 -20.41 11.34 21.74
N SER A 160 -20.56 11.97 22.89
CA SER A 160 -21.67 12.86 23.23
C SER A 160 -21.77 14.11 22.35
N LYS A 161 -20.70 14.46 21.62
CA LYS A 161 -20.67 15.56 20.63
C LYS A 161 -20.95 15.09 19.20
N ASN A 162 -21.44 13.86 19.02
CA ASN A 162 -21.69 13.23 17.73
C ASN A 162 -20.44 13.13 16.84
N GLN A 163 -19.27 12.92 17.45
CA GLN A 163 -17.99 12.76 16.77
C GLN A 163 -17.50 11.34 16.91
N LEU A 164 -16.83 10.82 15.86
CA LEU A 164 -16.15 9.54 15.92
C LEU A 164 -14.96 9.63 16.87
N ALA A 165 -14.90 8.74 17.84
CA ALA A 165 -13.82 8.63 18.81
C ALA A 165 -13.44 7.15 18.98
N ALA A 166 -12.33 6.85 19.65
CA ALA A 166 -11.90 5.49 19.94
C ALA A 166 -11.62 5.33 21.44
N PHE A 167 -11.94 4.16 21.97
CA PHE A 167 -11.55 3.77 23.35
C PHE A 167 -10.74 2.48 23.30
N ALA A 168 -9.87 2.28 24.29
CA ALA A 168 -9.06 1.08 24.40
C ALA A 168 -9.91 -0.12 24.84
N VAL A 169 -9.88 -1.19 24.05
CA VAL A 169 -10.46 -2.50 24.40
C VAL A 169 -9.42 -3.37 25.09
N TYR A 170 -8.15 -3.22 24.67
CA TYR A 170 -7.01 -3.95 25.21
C TYR A 170 -5.74 -3.14 25.08
N THR A 171 -4.94 -3.08 26.14
CA THR A 171 -3.58 -2.52 26.18
C THR A 171 -2.71 -3.42 27.04
N SER A 172 -1.52 -3.83 26.56
CA SER A 172 -0.57 -4.70 27.28
C SER A 172 0.78 -4.03 27.48
#